data_ca86a86ad1d200c772a54288a9dee88b
#
_entry.id   ca86a86ad1d200c772a54288a9dee88b
#
_cell.length_a   1.000
_cell.length_b   1.000
_cell.length_c   1.000
_cell.angle_alpha   90.00
_cell.angle_beta   90.00
_cell.angle_gamma   90.00
#
_symmetry.space_group_name_H-M   'P 1'
#
loop_
_entity.id
_entity.type
_entity.pdbx_description
1 polymer ?
#
loop_
_entity_poly.entity_id
_entity_poly.type
_entity_poly.pdbx_seq_one_letter_code
_entity_poly.pdbx_strand_id
1 'polypeptide(L)' 'MKELVDVAEQIAARLIARKETIAVAESSTGGLISAALLSVPGASAYFLGGAVVYTRDA' A
#
# COMPACT_ATOMS: atom_id res chain seq x y z
N MET A 1 12.25 -4.22 -5.75
CA MET A 1 11.58 -3.67 -4.56
C MET A 1 11.87 -2.19 -4.34
N LYS A 2 13.09 -1.73 -4.61
CA LYS A 2 13.45 -0.32 -4.47
C LYS A 2 12.55 0.60 -5.31
N GLU A 3 12.30 0.24 -6.56
CA GLU A 3 11.45 1.04 -7.44
C GLU A 3 10.02 1.11 -6.93
N LEU A 4 9.53 0.02 -6.36
CA LEU A 4 8.19 -0.04 -5.79
C LEU A 4 8.10 0.82 -4.53
N VAL A 5 9.16 0.86 -3.72
CA VAL A 5 9.22 1.72 -2.54
C VAL A 5 9.26 3.19 -2.95
N ASP A 6 10.01 3.54 -3.99
CA ASP A 6 10.07 4.91 -4.49
C ASP A 6 8.67 5.40 -4.93
N VAL A 7 7.92 4.56 -5.64
CA VAL A 7 6.55 4.87 -6.02
C VAL A 7 5.65 5.00 -4.79
N ALA A 8 5.80 4.09 -3.83
CA ALA A 8 5.03 4.14 -2.59
C ALA A 8 5.27 5.42 -1.81
N GLU A 9 6.51 5.91 -1.77
CA GLU A 9 6.83 7.18 -1.11
C GLU A 9 6.12 8.36 -1.77
N GLN A 10 6.02 8.37 -3.10
CA GLN A 10 5.29 9.42 -3.83
C GLN A 10 3.80 9.37 -3.54
N ILE A 11 3.22 8.18 -3.51
CA ILE A 11 1.81 7.99 -3.17
C ILE A 11 1.55 8.44 -1.73
N ALA A 12 2.40 8.03 -0.79
CA ALA A 12 2.30 8.40 0.61
C ALA A 12 2.30 9.92 0.80
N ALA A 13 3.22 10.61 0.13
CA ALA A 13 3.31 12.07 0.22
C ALA A 13 2.00 12.74 -0.21
N ARG A 14 1.38 12.25 -1.28
CA ARG A 14 0.12 12.80 -1.77
C ARG A 14 -1.04 12.50 -0.83
N LEU A 15 -1.11 11.29 -0.29
CA LEU A 15 -2.15 10.92 0.65
C LEU A 15 -2.08 11.75 1.93
N ILE A 16 -0.88 11.93 2.47
CA ILE A 16 -0.67 12.74 3.66
C ILE A 16 -1.05 14.19 3.41
N ALA A 17 -0.61 14.75 2.28
CA ALA A 17 -0.91 16.13 1.92
C ALA A 17 -2.41 16.40 1.78
N ARG A 18 -3.15 15.40 1.29
CA ARG A 18 -4.60 15.49 1.09
C ARG A 18 -5.41 15.03 2.29
N LYS A 19 -4.75 14.47 3.30
CA LYS A 19 -5.41 13.84 4.47
C LYS A 19 -6.34 12.72 4.04
N GLU A 20 -5.90 11.95 3.02
CA GLU A 20 -6.64 10.81 2.50
C GLU A 20 -6.04 9.49 2.98
N THR A 21 -6.83 8.42 2.92
CA THR A 21 -6.42 7.08 3.32
C THR A 21 -6.57 6.10 2.16
N ILE A 22 -5.91 4.95 2.27
CA ILE A 22 -5.94 3.91 1.24
C ILE A 22 -6.06 2.52 1.86
N ALA A 23 -6.80 1.66 1.18
CA ALA A 23 -6.84 0.23 1.46
C ALA A 23 -6.57 -0.51 0.15
N VAL A 24 -5.95 -1.68 0.22
CA VAL A 24 -5.48 -2.40 -0.96
C VAL A 24 -5.95 -3.85 -0.92
N ALA A 25 -6.45 -4.35 -2.05
CA ALA A 25 -6.68 -5.77 -2.27
C ALA A 25 -5.78 -6.22 -3.42
N GLU A 26 -5.02 -7.28 -3.19
CA GLU A 26 -4.04 -7.78 -4.16
C GLU A 26 -4.29 -9.23 -4.47
N SER A 27 -3.96 -9.66 -5.68
CA SER A 27 -4.00 -11.07 -6.07
C SER A 27 -2.66 -11.53 -6.62
N SER A 28 -2.26 -11.05 -7.79
CA SER A 28 -1.06 -11.54 -8.48
C SER A 28 0.26 -11.01 -7.89
N THR A 29 0.23 -9.91 -7.15
CA THR A 29 1.43 -9.33 -6.56
C THR A 29 1.82 -9.94 -5.22
N GLY A 30 0.94 -10.78 -4.62
CA GLY A 30 1.24 -11.50 -3.39
C GLY A 30 1.49 -10.61 -2.16
N GLY A 31 0.94 -9.40 -2.14
CA GLY A 31 1.10 -8.49 -1.00
C GLY A 31 2.22 -7.48 -1.14
N LEU A 32 2.90 -7.44 -2.28
CA LEU A 32 4.04 -6.51 -2.48
C LEU A 32 3.63 -5.05 -2.42
N ILE A 33 2.45 -4.71 -2.93
CA ILE A 33 1.97 -3.32 -2.91
C ILE A 33 1.71 -2.88 -1.46
N SER A 34 1.02 -3.70 -0.67
CA SER A 34 0.79 -3.41 0.74
C SER A 34 2.10 -3.30 1.51
N ALA A 35 3.04 -4.20 1.26
CA ALA A 35 4.35 -4.18 1.91
C ALA A 35 5.11 -2.88 1.58
N ALA A 36 5.08 -2.45 0.32
CA ALA A 36 5.74 -1.23 -0.10
C ALA A 36 5.13 0.01 0.58
N LEU A 37 3.80 0.09 0.62
CA LEU A 37 3.11 1.21 1.27
C LEU A 37 3.36 1.24 2.78
N LEU A 38 3.45 0.07 3.42
CA LEU A 38 3.73 -0.03 4.85
C LEU A 38 5.19 0.27 5.19
N SER A 39 6.11 0.12 4.24
CA SER A 39 7.54 0.37 4.46
C SER A 39 7.86 1.86 4.63
N VAL A 40 6.98 2.74 4.21
CA VAL A 40 7.19 4.18 4.32
C VAL A 40 6.96 4.61 5.76
N PRO A 41 7.91 5.33 6.40
CA PRO A 41 7.72 5.83 7.76
C PRO A 41 6.44 6.66 7.88
N GLY A 42 5.67 6.42 8.94
CA GLY A 42 4.41 7.13 9.15
C GLY A 42 3.22 6.57 8.40
N ALA A 43 3.33 5.33 7.88
CA ALA A 43 2.28 4.70 7.08
C ALA A 43 0.90 4.66 7.78
N SER A 44 0.86 4.65 9.10
CA SER A 44 -0.40 4.65 9.84
C SER A 44 -1.28 5.87 9.55
N ALA A 45 -0.69 6.94 9.03
CA ALA A 45 -1.45 8.14 8.67
C ALA A 45 -2.32 7.94 7.42
N TYR A 46 -1.99 6.97 6.57
CA TYR A 46 -2.74 6.78 5.32
C TYR A 46 -3.16 5.34 5.04
N PHE A 47 -2.49 4.34 5.60
CA PHE A 47 -2.74 2.93 5.26
C PHE A 47 -3.75 2.32 6.21
N LEU A 48 -4.94 1.99 5.70
CA LEU A 48 -6.00 1.35 6.48
C LEU A 48 -5.83 -0.14 6.60
N GLY A 49 -5.37 -0.78 5.55
CA GLY A 49 -5.17 -2.22 5.54
C GLY A 49 -5.06 -2.76 4.13
N GLY A 50 -4.64 -4.00 4.03
CA GLY A 50 -4.54 -4.70 2.76
C GLY A 50 -4.91 -6.16 2.92
N ALA A 51 -5.33 -6.79 1.82
CA ALA A 51 -5.61 -8.20 1.76
C ALA A 51 -5.01 -8.80 0.49
N VAL A 52 -4.52 -10.03 0.61
CA VAL A 52 -4.07 -10.80 -0.54
C VAL A 52 -5.17 -11.80 -0.88
N VAL A 53 -5.82 -11.59 -2.01
CA VAL A 53 -6.92 -12.43 -2.47
C VAL A 53 -6.37 -13.36 -3.55
N TYR A 54 -6.22 -14.62 -3.22
CA TYR A 54 -5.54 -15.58 -4.09
C TYR A 54 -6.48 -16.54 -4.81
N THR A 55 -7.60 -16.88 -4.21
CA THR A 55 -8.56 -17.78 -4.82
C THR A 55 -9.87 -17.08 -5.12
N ARG A 56 -10.71 -17.72 -5.97
CA ARG A 56 -12.02 -17.17 -6.29
C ARG A 56 -12.96 -17.10 -5.10
N ASP A 57 -12.73 -17.96 -4.12
CA ASP A 57 -13.59 -18.08 -2.94
C ASP A 57 -13.23 -17.07 -1.84
N ALA A 58 -12.12 -16.38 -2.01
CA ALA A 58 -11.64 -15.42 -1.01
C ALA A 58 -12.42 -14.11 -0.97
#